data_b6edd4fb3523bbf3e7c335a8b8e3aaa9
#
_entry.id   b6edd4fb3523bbf3e7c335a8b8e3aaa9
#
_cell.length_a   1.000
_cell.length_b   1.000
_cell.length_c   1.000
_cell.angle_alpha   90.00
_cell.angle_beta   90.00
_cell.angle_gamma   90.00
#
_symmetry.space_group_name_H-M   'P 1'
#
loop_
_entity.id
_entity.type
_entity.pdbx_description
1 polymer ?
#
loop_
_entity_poly.entity_id
_entity_poly.type
_entity_poly.pdbx_seq_one_letter_code
_entity_poly.pdbx_strand_id
1 'polypeptide(L)'
;AFNSGFNSIRRFNDAFQKKFARKPSLIRKLKKKSIADSVVLHLRYRPPYDWNAITEFFKSHAISRIECVENDCYHRFFLDHHNGKPAHLKVSNLPHENALKLEVFGADTRSLFWLSRKIRRMFDLESDPLLIANAFAQTPFLKKLYNKSPGLRIPCGWSPFESAIS
;
A
#
# COMPACT_ATOMS: atom_id res chain seq x y z
N ALA A 1 6.09 -13.13 -16.51
CA ALA A 1 5.29 -14.24 -15.95
C ALA A 1 6.21 -15.38 -15.50
N PHE A 2 7.03 -15.93 -16.39
CA PHE A 2 7.90 -17.08 -16.05
C PHE A 2 8.96 -16.73 -15.00
N ASN A 3 9.61 -15.58 -15.10
CA ASN A 3 10.58 -15.09 -14.10
C ASN A 3 9.94 -14.74 -12.73
N SER A 4 8.61 -14.76 -12.65
CA SER A 4 7.87 -14.48 -11.42
C SER A 4 7.19 -15.74 -10.85
N GLY A 5 7.63 -16.94 -11.26
CA GLY A 5 7.13 -18.21 -10.75
C GLY A 5 5.75 -18.65 -11.26
N PHE A 6 5.22 -18.01 -12.30
CA PHE A 6 3.92 -18.41 -12.91
C PHE A 6 4.11 -19.33 -14.10
N ASN A 7 3.49 -20.49 -14.08
CA ASN A 7 3.56 -21.50 -15.15
C ASN A 7 2.73 -21.16 -16.40
N SER A 8 1.93 -20.07 -16.37
CA SER A 8 1.20 -19.59 -17.54
C SER A 8 0.92 -18.09 -17.47
N ILE A 9 0.89 -17.44 -18.65
CA ILE A 9 0.55 -16.02 -18.81
C ILE A 9 -0.88 -15.76 -18.31
N ARG A 10 -1.81 -16.68 -18.51
CA ARG A 10 -3.21 -16.54 -18.06
C ARG A 10 -3.27 -16.46 -16.55
N ARG A 11 -2.66 -17.39 -15.81
CA ARG A 11 -2.60 -17.37 -14.34
C ARG A 11 -1.92 -16.11 -13.81
N PHE A 12 -0.87 -15.65 -14.46
CA PHE A 12 -0.23 -14.37 -14.13
C PHE A 12 -1.21 -13.20 -14.31
N ASN A 13 -1.91 -13.12 -15.46
CA ASN A 13 -2.86 -12.05 -15.72
C ASN A 13 -4.03 -12.06 -14.73
N ASP A 14 -4.57 -13.22 -14.38
CA ASP A 14 -5.67 -13.38 -13.44
C ASP A 14 -5.23 -12.97 -12.02
N ALA A 15 -4.07 -13.45 -11.57
CA ALA A 15 -3.50 -13.07 -10.28
C ALA A 15 -3.18 -11.56 -10.23
N PHE A 16 -2.64 -11.02 -11.32
CA PHE A 16 -2.33 -9.60 -11.44
C PHE A 16 -3.62 -8.76 -11.38
N GLN A 17 -4.65 -9.15 -12.14
CA GLN A 17 -5.94 -8.44 -12.15
C GLN A 17 -6.65 -8.53 -10.79
N LYS A 18 -6.60 -9.69 -10.10
CA LYS A 18 -7.11 -9.83 -8.74
C LYS A 18 -6.41 -8.90 -7.75
N LYS A 19 -5.09 -8.76 -7.88
CA LYS A 19 -4.26 -8.00 -6.92
C LYS A 19 -4.27 -6.49 -7.18
N PHE A 20 -4.38 -6.06 -8.44
CA PHE A 20 -4.24 -4.66 -8.84
C PHE A 20 -5.51 -4.06 -9.47
N ALA A 21 -6.61 -4.81 -9.57
CA ALA A 21 -7.87 -4.43 -10.22
C ALA A 21 -7.71 -3.93 -11.68
N ARG A 22 -6.56 -4.22 -12.32
CA ARG A 22 -6.22 -3.81 -13.70
C ARG A 22 -5.48 -4.91 -14.45
N LYS A 23 -5.67 -4.96 -15.78
CA LYS A 23 -4.95 -5.91 -16.65
C LYS A 23 -3.50 -5.45 -16.88
N PRO A 24 -2.50 -6.37 -16.91
CA PRO A 24 -1.10 -6.02 -17.17
C PRO A 24 -0.88 -5.29 -18.51
N SER A 25 -1.72 -5.58 -19.53
CA SER A 25 -1.68 -4.92 -20.84
C SER A 25 -2.02 -3.44 -20.79
N LEU A 26 -2.91 -3.01 -19.87
CA LEU A 26 -3.24 -1.59 -19.68
C LEU A 26 -2.04 -0.84 -19.10
N ILE A 27 -1.35 -1.43 -18.13
CA ILE A 27 -0.15 -0.82 -17.53
C ILE A 27 0.99 -0.69 -18.56
N ARG A 28 1.13 -1.67 -19.48
CA ARG A 28 2.10 -1.59 -20.58
C ARG A 28 1.79 -0.49 -21.61
N LYS A 29 0.51 -0.21 -21.89
CA LYS A 29 0.08 0.87 -22.78
C LYS A 29 0.37 2.26 -22.20
N LEU A 30 0.36 2.42 -20.87
CA LEU A 30 0.72 3.66 -20.20
C LEU A 30 2.21 4.05 -20.40
N LYS A 31 3.07 3.10 -20.80
CA LYS A 31 4.49 3.35 -21.14
C LYS A 31 4.71 4.30 -22.32
N LYS A 32 3.70 4.56 -23.18
CA LYS A 32 3.79 5.41 -24.38
C LYS A 32 3.29 6.85 -24.18
N LYS A 33 2.79 7.20 -22.98
CA LYS A 33 2.28 8.55 -22.69
C LYS A 33 3.24 9.30 -21.76
N SER A 34 3.38 10.59 -21.99
CA SER A 34 4.32 11.53 -21.38
C SER A 34 4.32 11.59 -19.84
N ILE A 35 5.34 12.21 -19.30
CA ILE A 35 5.72 12.47 -17.90
C ILE A 35 4.58 12.96 -16.97
N ALA A 36 3.38 13.21 -17.47
CA ALA A 36 2.20 13.65 -16.72
C ALA A 36 1.26 12.53 -16.24
N ASP A 37 1.47 11.27 -16.64
CA ASP A 37 0.51 10.20 -16.35
C ASP A 37 0.88 9.43 -15.09
N SER A 38 0.06 9.56 -14.04
CA SER A 38 0.11 8.69 -12.86
C SER A 38 -0.41 7.29 -13.18
N VAL A 39 0.20 6.28 -12.56
CA VAL A 39 -0.37 4.93 -12.52
C VAL A 39 -1.15 4.78 -11.22
N VAL A 40 -2.42 4.39 -11.33
CA VAL A 40 -3.29 4.18 -10.17
C VAL A 40 -3.48 2.68 -9.95
N LEU A 41 -3.26 2.24 -8.70
CA LEU A 41 -3.51 0.88 -8.24
C LEU A 41 -4.47 0.91 -7.05
N HIS A 42 -5.42 -0.04 -6.99
CA HIS A 42 -6.28 -0.25 -5.85
C HIS A 42 -5.75 -1.43 -5.03
N LEU A 43 -5.35 -1.18 -3.81
CA LEU A 43 -4.76 -2.16 -2.90
C LEU A 43 -5.81 -2.54 -1.85
N ARG A 44 -6.50 -3.65 -2.06
CA ARG A 44 -7.56 -4.12 -1.17
C ARG A 44 -7.03 -4.51 0.20
N TYR A 45 -7.85 -4.26 1.23
CA TYR A 45 -7.67 -4.72 2.62
C TYR A 45 -8.93 -5.42 3.12
N ARG A 46 -8.83 -6.09 4.27
CA ARG A 46 -9.99 -6.63 5.00
C ARG A 46 -10.49 -5.59 6.00
N PRO A 47 -11.78 -5.20 5.98
CA PRO A 47 -12.36 -4.30 6.98
C PRO A 47 -12.52 -5.01 8.34
N PRO A 48 -12.61 -4.25 9.44
CA PRO A 48 -12.49 -2.81 9.53
C PRO A 48 -11.06 -2.31 9.33
N TYR A 49 -10.92 -1.02 8.97
CA TYR A 49 -9.63 -0.38 8.72
C TYR A 49 -9.67 1.05 9.23
N ASP A 50 -8.89 1.37 10.25
CA ASP A 50 -8.79 2.70 10.83
C ASP A 50 -7.76 3.54 10.07
N TRP A 51 -8.25 4.23 9.02
CA TRP A 51 -7.41 5.10 8.20
C TRP A 51 -6.86 6.28 9.00
N ASN A 52 -7.66 6.85 9.93
CA ASN A 52 -7.24 8.01 10.71
C ASN A 52 -6.08 7.64 11.65
N ALA A 53 -6.18 6.53 12.36
CA ALA A 53 -5.10 6.08 13.24
C ALA A 53 -3.79 5.85 12.47
N ILE A 54 -3.87 5.27 11.28
CA ILE A 54 -2.67 4.98 10.49
C ILE A 54 -2.06 6.24 9.87
N THR A 55 -2.87 7.19 9.46
CA THR A 55 -2.38 8.49 8.95
C THR A 55 -1.78 9.36 10.04
N GLU A 56 -2.36 9.36 11.25
CA GLU A 56 -1.77 10.05 12.41
C GLU A 56 -0.42 9.42 12.81
N PHE A 57 -0.29 8.10 12.72
CA PHE A 57 1.00 7.46 12.93
C PHE A 57 2.04 7.96 11.90
N PHE A 58 1.73 7.92 10.60
CA PHE A 58 2.67 8.40 9.58
C PHE A 58 2.94 9.89 9.69
N LYS A 59 1.98 10.70 10.13
CA LYS A 59 2.17 12.12 10.36
C LYS A 59 3.14 12.41 11.51
N SER A 60 3.03 11.66 12.61
CA SER A 60 3.89 11.83 13.80
C SER A 60 5.31 11.34 13.60
N HIS A 61 5.53 10.40 12.64
CA HIS A 61 6.83 9.80 12.35
C HIS A 61 7.38 10.22 10.96
N ALA A 62 6.78 11.24 10.35
CA ALA A 62 7.15 11.66 9.00
C ALA A 62 8.57 12.22 8.93
N ILE A 63 9.36 11.69 8.01
CA ILE A 63 10.68 12.24 7.70
C ILE A 63 10.49 13.47 6.81
N SER A 64 10.81 14.65 7.37
CA SER A 64 10.66 15.94 6.68
C SER A 64 11.29 15.92 5.29
N ARG A 65 10.61 16.52 4.30
CA ARG A 65 10.99 16.63 2.88
C ARG A 65 10.97 15.31 2.10
N ILE A 66 10.74 14.16 2.76
CA ILE A 66 10.62 12.86 2.11
C ILE A 66 9.17 12.42 2.07
N GLU A 67 8.45 12.59 3.18
CA GLU A 67 7.06 12.18 3.31
C GLU A 67 6.24 13.17 4.14
N CYS A 68 4.93 13.19 3.89
CA CYS A 68 3.96 13.96 4.67
C CYS A 68 2.57 13.35 4.57
N VAL A 69 1.69 13.77 5.48
CA VAL A 69 0.25 13.51 5.41
C VAL A 69 -0.46 14.85 5.27
N GLU A 70 -1.14 15.04 4.13
CA GLU A 70 -1.89 16.25 3.80
C GLU A 70 -3.21 15.90 3.13
N ASN A 71 -4.28 16.63 3.46
CA ASN A 71 -5.61 16.43 2.87
C ASN A 71 -6.08 14.97 2.90
N ASP A 72 -5.90 14.30 4.04
CA ASP A 72 -6.22 12.89 4.25
C ASP A 72 -5.51 11.93 3.29
N CYS A 73 -4.33 12.31 2.82
CA CYS A 73 -3.50 11.50 1.92
C CYS A 73 -2.07 11.44 2.46
N TYR A 74 -1.47 10.26 2.37
CA TYR A 74 -0.05 10.07 2.58
C TYR A 74 0.70 10.31 1.28
N HIS A 75 1.76 11.09 1.34
CA HIS A 75 2.63 11.45 0.21
C HIS A 75 4.07 11.04 0.53
N ARG A 76 4.78 10.51 -0.49
CA ARG A 76 6.19 10.20 -0.35
C ARG A 76 6.96 10.41 -1.66
N PHE A 77 8.14 11.00 -1.56
CA PHE A 77 9.16 11.02 -2.60
C PHE A 77 10.15 9.87 -2.41
N PHE A 78 10.60 9.28 -3.49
CA PHE A 78 11.57 8.19 -3.47
C PHE A 78 12.38 8.16 -4.78
N LEU A 79 13.53 7.49 -4.76
CA LEU A 79 14.26 7.18 -5.97
C LEU A 79 13.76 5.82 -6.51
N ASP A 80 13.33 5.82 -7.77
CA ASP A 80 12.93 4.59 -8.43
C ASP A 80 14.14 3.68 -8.65
N HIS A 81 14.10 2.48 -8.11
CA HIS A 81 15.20 1.53 -8.13
C HIS A 81 15.55 0.97 -9.53
N HIS A 82 14.64 1.10 -10.52
CA HIS A 82 14.90 0.65 -11.89
C HIS A 82 15.59 1.70 -12.76
N ASN A 83 15.33 2.97 -12.53
CA ASN A 83 15.86 4.02 -13.38
C ASN A 83 16.64 5.11 -12.62
N GLY A 84 16.70 5.02 -11.27
CA GLY A 84 17.40 5.99 -10.41
C GLY A 84 16.78 7.39 -10.40
N LYS A 85 15.62 7.59 -10.99
CA LYS A 85 14.95 8.90 -11.10
C LYS A 85 14.06 9.18 -9.88
N PRO A 86 13.92 10.46 -9.49
CA PRO A 86 12.94 10.86 -8.50
C PRO A 86 11.54 10.50 -8.95
N ALA A 87 10.78 9.91 -8.04
CA ALA A 87 9.38 9.56 -8.22
C ALA A 87 8.59 9.96 -6.97
N HIS A 88 7.28 10.07 -7.12
CA HIS A 88 6.36 10.43 -6.06
C HIS A 88 5.21 9.42 -6.00
N LEU A 89 4.76 9.09 -4.81
CA LEU A 89 3.54 8.33 -4.61
C LEU A 89 2.58 9.07 -3.67
N LYS A 90 1.28 8.80 -3.88
CA LYS A 90 0.19 9.27 -3.04
C LYS A 90 -0.69 8.09 -2.69
N VAL A 91 -1.06 7.99 -1.41
CA VAL A 91 -1.98 6.95 -0.92
C VAL A 91 -3.17 7.63 -0.27
N SER A 92 -4.37 7.20 -0.64
CA SER A 92 -5.63 7.65 -0.05
C SER A 92 -6.56 6.46 0.21
N ASN A 93 -7.51 6.62 1.13
CA ASN A 93 -8.46 5.56 1.42
C ASN A 93 -9.68 5.61 0.48
N LEU A 94 -10.16 4.44 0.07
CA LEU A 94 -11.42 4.21 -0.65
C LEU A 94 -12.29 3.27 0.19
N PRO A 95 -12.96 3.76 1.25
CA PRO A 95 -13.66 2.90 2.20
C PRO A 95 -14.77 2.08 1.56
N HIS A 96 -15.47 2.61 0.55
CA HIS A 96 -16.54 1.88 -0.16
C HIS A 96 -16.02 0.70 -1.00
N GLU A 97 -14.73 0.69 -1.36
CA GLU A 97 -14.10 -0.42 -2.08
C GLU A 97 -13.29 -1.35 -1.15
N ASN A 98 -13.18 -1.03 0.15
CA ASN A 98 -12.26 -1.65 1.08
C ASN A 98 -10.83 -1.70 0.49
N ALA A 99 -10.35 -0.56 -0.01
CA ALA A 99 -9.07 -0.46 -0.71
C ALA A 99 -8.35 0.85 -0.42
N LEU A 100 -7.03 0.84 -0.51
CA LEU A 100 -6.25 2.05 -0.66
C LEU A 100 -5.99 2.32 -2.14
N LYS A 101 -6.14 3.58 -2.55
CA LYS A 101 -5.75 4.09 -3.85
C LYS A 101 -4.29 4.51 -3.79
N LEU A 102 -3.43 3.82 -4.53
CA LEU A 102 -2.04 4.16 -4.71
C LEU A 102 -1.86 4.82 -6.09
N GLU A 103 -1.50 6.09 -6.10
CA GLU A 103 -1.15 6.86 -7.29
C GLU A 103 0.37 7.01 -7.34
N VAL A 104 1.00 6.63 -8.45
CA VAL A 104 2.45 6.65 -8.62
C VAL A 104 2.81 7.53 -9.81
N PHE A 105 3.69 8.50 -9.59
CA PHE A 105 4.14 9.49 -10.56
C PHE A 105 5.64 9.34 -10.82
N GLY A 106 6.04 9.33 -12.08
CA GLY A 106 7.45 9.34 -12.48
C GLY A 106 8.22 8.03 -12.34
N ALA A 107 7.61 6.97 -11.77
CA ALA A 107 8.26 5.67 -11.62
C ALA A 107 8.16 4.80 -12.88
N ASP A 108 9.16 3.93 -13.07
CA ASP A 108 9.10 2.89 -14.11
C ASP A 108 7.99 1.88 -13.77
N THR A 109 7.27 1.44 -14.79
CA THR A 109 6.20 0.45 -14.62
C THR A 109 6.68 -0.89 -14.03
N ARG A 110 7.96 -1.21 -14.17
CA ARG A 110 8.59 -2.38 -13.54
C ARG A 110 8.66 -2.28 -12.02
N SER A 111 8.68 -1.05 -11.47
CA SER A 111 8.70 -0.80 -10.04
C SER A 111 7.34 -0.99 -9.37
N LEU A 112 6.24 -1.01 -10.13
CA LEU A 112 4.88 -1.03 -9.57
C LEU A 112 4.60 -2.27 -8.71
N PHE A 113 5.13 -3.43 -9.08
CA PHE A 113 4.95 -4.63 -8.27
C PHE A 113 5.64 -4.51 -6.92
N TRP A 114 6.90 -4.04 -6.91
CA TRP A 114 7.64 -3.80 -5.69
C TRP A 114 6.96 -2.71 -4.83
N LEU A 115 6.57 -1.59 -5.43
CA LEU A 115 5.85 -0.51 -4.74
C LEU A 115 4.56 -0.99 -4.09
N SER A 116 3.76 -1.77 -4.82
CA SER A 116 2.52 -2.30 -4.26
C SER A 116 2.76 -3.19 -3.04
N ARG A 117 3.79 -4.05 -3.07
CA ARG A 117 4.16 -4.87 -1.91
C ARG A 117 4.66 -4.03 -0.74
N LYS A 118 5.46 -3.00 -1.05
CA LYS A 118 5.97 -2.06 -0.05
C LYS A 118 4.81 -1.35 0.66
N ILE A 119 3.88 -0.76 -0.08
CA ILE A 119 2.72 -0.06 0.47
C ILE A 119 1.79 -1.02 1.23
N ARG A 120 1.55 -2.23 0.72
CA ARG A 120 0.76 -3.23 1.45
C ARG A 120 1.35 -3.55 2.82
N ARG A 121 2.68 -3.63 2.92
CA ARG A 121 3.37 -3.86 4.18
C ARG A 121 3.33 -2.62 5.08
N MET A 122 3.63 -1.44 4.54
CA MET A 122 3.63 -0.18 5.30
C MET A 122 2.28 0.09 5.96
N PHE A 123 1.19 -0.17 5.24
CA PHE A 123 -0.18 0.08 5.67
C PHE A 123 -0.87 -1.16 6.26
N ASP A 124 -0.14 -2.25 6.47
CA ASP A 124 -0.64 -3.49 7.06
C ASP A 124 -1.93 -4.01 6.41
N LEU A 125 -1.95 -4.10 5.07
CA LEU A 125 -3.15 -4.50 4.31
C LEU A 125 -3.37 -6.01 4.25
N GLU A 126 -2.41 -6.82 4.73
CA GLU A 126 -2.50 -8.28 4.71
C GLU A 126 -3.12 -8.85 6.01
N SER A 127 -3.16 -8.06 7.08
CA SER A 127 -3.76 -8.47 8.35
C SER A 127 -5.22 -8.86 8.22
N ASP A 128 -5.61 -9.88 8.98
CA ASP A 128 -6.99 -10.36 9.05
C ASP A 128 -7.61 -9.96 10.39
N PRO A 129 -8.49 -8.92 10.41
CA PRO A 129 -9.13 -8.46 11.64
C PRO A 129 -9.97 -9.51 12.35
N LEU A 130 -10.55 -10.47 11.60
CA LEU A 130 -11.35 -11.53 12.21
C LEU A 130 -10.47 -12.51 12.98
N LEU A 131 -9.32 -12.87 12.44
CA LEU A 131 -8.37 -13.73 13.14
C LEU A 131 -7.83 -13.05 14.41
N ILE A 132 -7.51 -11.76 14.32
CA ILE A 132 -7.05 -10.95 15.46
C ILE A 132 -8.15 -10.88 16.53
N ALA A 133 -9.39 -10.56 16.13
CA ALA A 133 -10.54 -10.51 17.04
C ALA A 133 -10.76 -11.82 17.77
N ASN A 134 -10.70 -12.96 17.04
CA ASN A 134 -10.88 -14.30 17.61
C ASN A 134 -9.76 -14.64 18.61
N ALA A 135 -8.51 -14.29 18.29
CA ALA A 135 -7.39 -14.50 19.20
C ALA A 135 -7.54 -13.65 20.49
N PHE A 136 -7.94 -12.38 20.34
CA PHE A 136 -8.10 -11.48 21.50
C PHE A 136 -9.37 -11.77 22.31
N ALA A 137 -10.37 -12.44 21.73
CA ALA A 137 -11.60 -12.84 22.44
C ALA A 137 -11.33 -13.76 23.63
N GLN A 138 -10.21 -14.50 23.61
CA GLN A 138 -9.79 -15.43 24.68
C GLN A 138 -9.36 -14.70 25.96
N THR A 139 -9.03 -13.42 25.88
CA THR A 139 -8.55 -12.62 27.01
C THR A 139 -9.45 -11.39 27.19
N PRO A 140 -10.23 -11.26 28.29
CA PRO A 140 -11.18 -10.16 28.47
C PRO A 140 -10.55 -8.76 28.34
N PHE A 141 -9.32 -8.59 28.81
CA PHE A 141 -8.59 -7.33 28.70
C PHE A 141 -8.27 -6.97 27.23
N LEU A 142 -7.74 -7.92 26.46
CA LEU A 142 -7.43 -7.72 25.03
C LEU A 142 -8.69 -7.50 24.20
N LYS A 143 -9.76 -8.25 24.48
CA LYS A 143 -11.07 -8.04 23.84
C LYS A 143 -11.57 -6.62 24.07
N LYS A 144 -11.47 -6.11 25.29
CA LYS A 144 -11.89 -4.73 25.61
C LYS A 144 -11.05 -3.70 24.85
N LEU A 145 -9.75 -3.90 24.71
CA LEU A 145 -8.87 -3.00 23.95
C LEU A 145 -9.21 -3.04 22.46
N TYR A 146 -9.34 -4.23 21.87
CA TYR A 146 -9.68 -4.41 20.46
C TYR A 146 -11.01 -3.75 20.10
N ASN A 147 -12.03 -3.88 20.96
CA ASN A 147 -13.34 -3.29 20.71
C ASN A 147 -13.33 -1.75 20.72
N LYS A 148 -12.32 -1.12 21.29
CA LYS A 148 -12.16 0.34 21.24
C LYS A 148 -11.64 0.83 19.88
N SER A 149 -10.85 0.01 19.20
CA SER A 149 -10.21 0.36 17.93
C SER A 149 -10.11 -0.86 17.00
N PRO A 150 -11.24 -1.40 16.50
CA PRO A 150 -11.28 -2.68 15.81
C PRO A 150 -10.60 -2.66 14.43
N GLY A 151 -10.32 -1.51 13.88
CA GLY A 151 -9.62 -1.35 12.60
C GLY A 151 -8.15 -0.98 12.72
N LEU A 152 -7.62 -0.97 13.95
CA LEU A 152 -6.22 -0.60 14.19
C LEU A 152 -5.27 -1.53 13.43
N ARG A 153 -4.23 -0.96 12.86
CA ARG A 153 -3.19 -1.66 12.09
C ARG A 153 -1.82 -1.40 12.71
N ILE A 154 -0.87 -2.26 12.37
CA ILE A 154 0.54 -2.10 12.78
C ILE A 154 1.33 -1.61 11.56
N PRO A 155 1.47 -0.28 11.39
CA PRO A 155 2.22 0.28 10.27
C PRO A 155 3.71 -0.03 10.41
N CYS A 156 4.42 -0.04 9.29
CA CYS A 156 5.88 -0.08 9.31
C CYS A 156 6.47 0.98 8.39
N GLY A 157 7.71 1.39 8.67
CA GLY A 157 8.42 2.38 7.88
C GLY A 157 8.80 1.88 6.47
N TRP A 158 9.25 2.80 5.65
CA TRP A 158 9.69 2.52 4.29
C TRP A 158 10.89 1.57 4.25
N SER A 159 11.82 1.71 5.16
CA SER A 159 12.98 0.82 5.30
C SER A 159 13.30 0.60 6.78
N PRO A 160 14.03 -0.49 7.13
CA PRO A 160 14.47 -0.70 8.51
C PRO A 160 15.31 0.46 9.06
N PHE A 161 16.12 1.08 8.22
CA PHE A 161 16.91 2.25 8.60
C PHE A 161 16.03 3.43 8.97
N GLU A 162 15.04 3.76 8.11
CA GLU A 162 14.11 4.85 8.40
C GLU A 162 13.30 4.59 9.66
N SER A 163 12.82 3.34 9.85
CA SER A 163 12.10 2.97 11.08
C SER A 163 12.93 3.06 12.37
N ALA A 164 14.24 3.13 12.26
CA ALA A 164 15.13 3.26 13.42
C ALA A 164 15.42 4.73 13.80
N ILE A 165 15.13 5.66 12.91
CA ILE A 165 15.45 7.10 13.08
C ILE A 165 14.23 8.02 13.10
N SER A 166 13.02 7.46 12.82
CA SER A 166 11.73 8.18 12.83
C SER A 166 11.07 8.26 14.21
#